data_fc2292b6cd12ba7d9bc060eea8cf1e9c
#
_entry.id   fc2292b6cd12ba7d9bc060eea8cf1e9c
#
_cell.length_a   1.000
_cell.length_b   1.000
_cell.length_c   1.000
_cell.angle_alpha   90.00
_cell.angle_beta   90.00
_cell.angle_gamma   90.00
#
_symmetry.space_group_name_H-M   'P 1'
#
loop_
_entity.id
_entity.type
_entity.pdbx_description
1 polymer ?
#
loop_
_entity_poly.entity_id
_entity_poly.type
_entity_poly.pdbx_seq_one_letter_code
_entity_poly.pdbx_strand_id
1 'polypeptide(L)'
;TGGFSFYSILGNAKLVHSVDSSSKAIDLTCKNVELNFPGDNRHQAFAEDAFKFLDTMGDQYDLIILDPPAFAKHKKVLNNALQGYRKLNAKAFEKIRPGGILFTFSCSQVVSKENFRLAVFSAAAQSGRNVRILHQLTQPADHPVNIYHPEGEYLKGLVLYVE
;
A
#
# COMPACT_ATOMS: atom_id res chain seq x y z
N THR A 1 0.68 4.16 12.05
CA THR A 1 1.32 3.64 13.30
C THR A 1 2.62 2.89 13.03
N GLY A 2 3.00 2.64 11.78
CA GLY A 2 4.31 2.11 11.38
C GLY A 2 4.46 0.58 11.42
N GLY A 3 3.36 -0.19 11.45
CA GLY A 3 3.43 -1.65 11.53
C GLY A 3 4.27 -2.27 10.41
N PHE A 4 4.05 -1.89 9.16
CA PHE A 4 4.84 -2.38 8.03
C PHE A 4 6.33 -2.00 8.16
N SER A 5 6.62 -0.81 8.66
CA SER A 5 7.99 -0.33 8.86
C SER A 5 8.74 -1.17 9.89
N PHE A 6 8.07 -1.59 10.98
CA PHE A 6 8.67 -2.48 11.99
C PHE A 6 9.07 -3.81 11.40
N TYR A 7 8.15 -4.45 10.68
CA TYR A 7 8.44 -5.74 10.07
C TYR A 7 9.50 -5.63 8.98
N SER A 8 9.59 -4.50 8.28
CA SER A 8 10.67 -4.25 7.32
C SER A 8 12.02 -4.12 8.00
N ILE A 9 12.10 -3.37 9.11
CA ILE A 9 13.33 -3.25 9.92
C ILE A 9 13.72 -4.60 10.52
N LEU A 10 12.75 -5.32 11.10
CA LEU A 10 12.96 -6.66 11.66
C LEU A 10 13.41 -7.65 10.60
N GLY A 11 12.86 -7.55 9.38
CA GLY A 11 13.26 -8.30 8.18
C GLY A 11 14.61 -7.86 7.58
N ASN A 12 15.33 -6.98 8.27
CA ASN A 12 16.67 -6.53 7.90
C ASN A 12 16.73 -5.69 6.61
N ALA A 13 15.68 -4.91 6.33
CA ALA A 13 15.72 -3.91 5.27
C ALA A 13 16.84 -2.89 5.54
N LYS A 14 17.54 -2.48 4.47
CA LYS A 14 18.65 -1.50 4.57
C LYS A 14 18.14 -0.07 4.72
N LEU A 15 16.97 0.22 4.17
CA LEU A 15 16.31 1.52 4.21
C LEU A 15 14.80 1.30 4.24
N VAL A 16 14.11 2.04 5.10
CA VAL A 16 12.65 1.98 5.23
C VAL A 16 12.10 3.40 5.24
N HIS A 17 11.25 3.71 4.27
CA HIS A 17 10.53 4.97 4.22
C HIS A 17 9.06 4.78 4.58
N SER A 18 8.56 5.62 5.49
CA SER A 18 7.13 5.73 5.82
C SER A 18 6.59 7.05 5.30
N VAL A 19 5.49 6.99 4.56
CA VAL A 19 4.84 8.18 3.99
C VAL A 19 3.38 8.21 4.41
N ASP A 20 2.94 9.30 5.02
CA ASP A 20 1.55 9.56 5.39
C ASP A 20 1.30 11.07 5.36
N SER A 21 0.15 11.50 4.85
CA SER A 21 -0.21 12.92 4.83
C SER A 21 -0.48 13.52 6.22
N SER A 22 -0.71 12.66 7.22
CA SER A 22 -0.93 13.05 8.62
C SER A 22 0.38 13.14 9.39
N SER A 23 0.80 14.35 9.76
CA SER A 23 1.97 14.56 10.62
C SER A 23 1.85 13.81 11.96
N LYS A 24 0.65 13.73 12.53
CA LYS A 24 0.40 12.95 13.76
C LYS A 24 0.66 11.46 13.59
N ALA A 25 0.30 10.89 12.42
CA ALA A 25 0.57 9.49 12.12
C ALA A 25 2.08 9.26 11.95
N ILE A 26 2.77 10.18 11.31
CA ILE A 26 4.24 10.16 11.15
C ILE A 26 4.94 10.27 12.51
N ASP A 27 4.55 11.23 13.36
CA ASP A 27 5.12 11.38 14.72
C ASP A 27 4.95 10.10 15.53
N LEU A 28 3.78 9.46 15.46
CA LEU A 28 3.52 8.20 16.14
C LEU A 28 4.38 7.06 15.58
N THR A 29 4.53 7.01 14.27
CA THR A 29 5.40 6.03 13.60
C THR A 29 6.86 6.17 14.05
N CYS A 30 7.39 7.39 14.08
CA CYS A 30 8.75 7.66 14.56
C CYS A 30 8.94 7.24 16.03
N LYS A 31 7.99 7.62 16.91
CA LYS A 31 8.02 7.21 18.31
C LYS A 31 8.02 5.70 18.50
N ASN A 32 7.18 5.00 17.73
CA ASN A 32 7.08 3.56 17.81
C ASN A 32 8.34 2.87 17.28
N VAL A 33 8.95 3.39 16.20
CA VAL A 33 10.23 2.87 15.70
C VAL A 33 11.33 3.06 16.75
N GLU A 34 11.46 4.25 17.33
CA GLU A 34 12.46 4.51 18.37
C GLU A 34 12.29 3.62 19.60
N LEU A 35 11.05 3.35 20.03
CA LEU A 35 10.75 2.46 21.15
C LEU A 35 11.15 1.00 20.91
N ASN A 36 11.03 0.52 19.68
CA ASN A 36 11.30 -0.87 19.35
C ASN A 36 12.71 -1.11 18.78
N PHE A 37 13.29 -0.09 18.17
CA PHE A 37 14.63 -0.12 17.55
C PHE A 37 15.42 1.14 17.92
N PRO A 38 15.77 1.31 19.21
CA PRO A 38 16.43 2.52 19.68
C PRO A 38 17.77 2.73 18.97
N GLY A 39 17.96 3.93 18.42
CA GLY A 39 19.16 4.31 17.69
C GLY A 39 19.28 3.72 16.28
N ASP A 40 18.24 3.05 15.74
CA ASP A 40 18.24 2.55 14.36
C ASP A 40 18.01 3.71 13.37
N ASN A 41 18.94 3.93 12.48
CA ASN A 41 18.95 5.03 11.52
C ASN A 41 18.43 4.64 10.11
N ARG A 42 17.94 3.40 9.94
CA ARG A 42 17.43 2.90 8.65
C ARG A 42 16.05 3.45 8.29
N HIS A 43 15.30 3.98 9.26
CA HIS A 43 13.95 4.49 9.07
C HIS A 43 13.96 6.00 8.81
N GLN A 44 13.23 6.41 7.77
CA GLN A 44 12.91 7.81 7.49
C GLN A 44 11.41 7.96 7.28
N ALA A 45 10.83 9.04 7.78
CA ALA A 45 9.38 9.26 7.74
C ALA A 45 9.05 10.64 7.17
N PHE A 46 8.02 10.68 6.31
CA PHE A 46 7.66 11.86 5.53
C PHE A 46 6.18 12.17 5.72
N ALA A 47 5.88 13.35 6.29
CA ALA A 47 4.52 13.89 6.39
C ALA A 47 4.14 14.53 5.05
N GLU A 48 3.81 13.71 4.05
CA GLU A 48 3.58 14.15 2.68
C GLU A 48 2.50 13.33 1.97
N ASP A 49 1.92 13.91 0.94
CA ASP A 49 1.01 13.20 0.04
C ASP A 49 1.74 12.11 -0.74
N ALA A 50 1.19 10.89 -0.76
CA ALA A 50 1.82 9.73 -1.37
C ALA A 50 2.08 9.90 -2.88
N PHE A 51 1.21 10.62 -3.60
CA PHE A 51 1.42 10.88 -5.03
C PHE A 51 2.61 11.82 -5.25
N LYS A 52 2.72 12.88 -4.43
CA LYS A 52 3.86 13.79 -4.49
C LYS A 52 5.17 13.09 -4.15
N PHE A 53 5.16 12.30 -3.08
CA PHE A 53 6.34 11.52 -2.70
C PHE A 53 6.78 10.59 -3.82
N LEU A 54 5.86 9.82 -4.43
CA LEU A 54 6.17 8.95 -5.56
C LEU A 54 6.69 9.72 -6.80
N ASP A 55 6.25 10.97 -7.02
CA ASP A 55 6.74 11.80 -8.12
C ASP A 55 8.18 12.27 -7.91
N THR A 56 8.53 12.61 -6.68
CA THR A 56 9.81 13.25 -6.33
C THR A 56 10.87 12.28 -5.83
N MET A 57 10.48 11.04 -5.44
CA MET A 57 11.44 10.06 -4.95
C MET A 57 12.47 9.69 -5.99
N GLY A 58 13.75 9.77 -5.61
CA GLY A 58 14.89 9.41 -6.48
C GLY A 58 15.28 7.94 -6.38
N ASP A 59 14.96 7.28 -5.27
CA ASP A 59 15.32 5.90 -5.02
C ASP A 59 14.34 4.94 -5.70
N GLN A 60 14.88 3.79 -6.12
CA GLN A 60 14.06 2.66 -6.53
C GLN A 60 13.99 1.65 -5.39
N TYR A 61 12.79 1.19 -5.08
CA TYR A 61 12.53 0.26 -3.98
C TYR A 61 12.40 -1.18 -4.46
N ASP A 62 12.92 -2.10 -3.65
CA ASP A 62 12.73 -3.53 -3.85
C ASP A 62 11.34 -3.99 -3.37
N LEU A 63 10.77 -3.23 -2.42
CA LEU A 63 9.44 -3.45 -1.86
C LEU A 63 8.70 -2.14 -1.73
N ILE A 64 7.46 -2.09 -2.24
CA ILE A 64 6.52 -0.98 -2.02
C ILE A 64 5.24 -1.55 -1.42
N ILE A 65 4.68 -0.85 -0.42
CA ILE A 65 3.40 -1.19 0.20
C ILE A 65 2.46 0.01 0.04
N LEU A 66 1.37 -0.18 -0.72
CA LEU A 66 0.31 0.80 -0.91
C LEU A 66 -0.89 0.41 -0.05
N ASP A 67 -1.09 1.13 1.04
CA ASP A 67 -2.25 0.95 1.94
C ASP A 67 -2.98 2.29 2.12
N PRO A 68 -3.59 2.82 1.04
CA PRO A 68 -4.29 4.09 1.08
C PRO A 68 -5.60 3.99 1.88
N PRO A 69 -6.13 5.12 2.39
CA PRO A 69 -7.47 5.16 2.93
C PRO A 69 -8.50 4.77 1.87
N ALA A 70 -9.72 4.43 2.29
CA ALA A 70 -10.81 4.11 1.38
C ALA A 70 -11.11 5.30 0.45
N PHE A 71 -10.81 5.20 -0.83
CA PHE A 71 -11.07 6.25 -1.82
C PHE A 71 -12.57 6.41 -2.14
N ALA A 72 -13.40 5.40 -1.84
CA ALA A 72 -14.84 5.50 -1.97
C ALA A 72 -15.54 5.03 -0.70
N LYS A 73 -16.44 5.88 -0.18
CA LYS A 73 -17.38 5.54 0.90
C LYS A 73 -18.78 5.25 0.37
N HIS A 74 -19.09 5.67 -0.86
CA HIS A 74 -20.40 5.54 -1.48
C HIS A 74 -20.28 5.16 -2.96
N LYS A 75 -21.25 4.40 -3.47
CA LYS A 75 -21.28 3.91 -4.87
C LYS A 75 -21.17 5.04 -5.92
N LYS A 76 -21.69 6.23 -5.63
CA LYS A 76 -21.64 7.37 -6.56
C LYS A 76 -20.21 7.82 -6.93
N VAL A 77 -19.22 7.55 -6.07
CA VAL A 77 -17.81 7.93 -6.30
C VAL A 77 -16.93 6.74 -6.67
N LEU A 78 -17.53 5.59 -6.99
CA LEU A 78 -16.79 4.36 -7.33
C LEU A 78 -15.79 4.59 -8.48
N ASN A 79 -16.22 5.21 -9.58
CA ASN A 79 -15.35 5.45 -10.73
C ASN A 79 -14.13 6.31 -10.38
N ASN A 80 -14.32 7.35 -9.56
CA ASN A 80 -13.22 8.21 -9.10
C ASN A 80 -12.25 7.42 -8.21
N ALA A 81 -12.77 6.56 -7.34
CA ALA A 81 -11.94 5.69 -6.52
C ALA A 81 -11.10 4.72 -7.34
N LEU A 82 -11.69 4.07 -8.35
CA LEU A 82 -10.99 3.17 -9.26
C LEU A 82 -9.88 3.91 -10.03
N GLN A 83 -10.14 5.14 -10.47
CA GLN A 83 -9.11 6.00 -11.06
C GLN A 83 -7.99 6.34 -10.07
N GLY A 84 -8.31 6.59 -8.79
CA GLY A 84 -7.33 6.82 -7.74
C GLY A 84 -6.43 5.61 -7.53
N TYR A 85 -7.01 4.42 -7.39
CA TYR A 85 -6.24 3.17 -7.27
C TYR A 85 -5.38 2.91 -8.52
N ARG A 86 -5.93 3.11 -9.72
CA ARG A 86 -5.16 2.97 -10.96
C ARG A 86 -3.95 3.90 -11.00
N LYS A 87 -4.14 5.18 -10.72
CA LYS A 87 -3.06 6.18 -10.73
C LYS A 87 -1.98 5.87 -9.70
N LEU A 88 -2.37 5.52 -8.47
CA LEU A 88 -1.43 5.21 -7.40
C LEU A 88 -0.59 3.98 -7.75
N ASN A 89 -1.22 2.91 -8.23
CA ASN A 89 -0.51 1.70 -8.63
C ASN A 89 0.39 1.93 -9.85
N ALA A 90 -0.06 2.72 -10.85
CA ALA A 90 0.77 3.04 -12.01
C ALA A 90 2.07 3.73 -11.60
N LYS A 91 2.00 4.74 -10.71
CA LYS A 91 3.20 5.40 -10.16
C LYS A 91 4.11 4.42 -9.41
N ALA A 92 3.56 3.52 -8.60
CA ALA A 92 4.35 2.52 -7.90
C ALA A 92 5.04 1.55 -8.88
N PHE A 93 4.37 1.13 -9.96
CA PHE A 93 4.98 0.30 -10.99
C PHE A 93 6.12 0.99 -11.73
N GLU A 94 6.05 2.32 -11.91
CA GLU A 94 7.13 3.12 -12.51
C GLU A 94 8.36 3.20 -11.60
N LYS A 95 8.15 3.17 -10.27
CA LYS A 95 9.18 3.45 -9.26
C LYS A 95 9.78 2.20 -8.62
N ILE A 96 9.14 1.07 -8.71
CA ILE A 96 9.66 -0.18 -8.17
C ILE A 96 10.73 -0.78 -9.11
N ARG A 97 11.78 -1.34 -8.52
CA ARG A 97 12.84 -2.03 -9.28
C ARG A 97 12.29 -3.23 -10.05
N PRO A 98 12.87 -3.58 -11.19
CA PRO A 98 12.64 -4.89 -11.80
C PRO A 98 12.95 -6.03 -10.81
N GLY A 99 12.03 -6.98 -10.69
CA GLY A 99 12.11 -8.04 -9.67
C GLY A 99 11.59 -7.65 -8.30
N GLY A 100 11.06 -6.43 -8.15
CA GLY A 100 10.51 -5.95 -6.89
C GLY A 100 9.12 -6.49 -6.57
N ILE A 101 8.73 -6.35 -5.30
CA ILE A 101 7.44 -6.80 -4.77
C ILE A 101 6.57 -5.60 -4.41
N LEU A 102 5.38 -5.53 -4.99
CA LEU A 102 4.38 -4.53 -4.66
C LEU A 102 3.22 -5.18 -3.88
N PHE A 103 2.98 -4.69 -2.66
CA PHE A 103 1.74 -4.93 -1.95
C PHE A 103 0.78 -3.77 -2.22
N THR A 104 -0.45 -4.07 -2.58
CA THR A 104 -1.46 -3.02 -2.79
C THR A 104 -2.79 -3.44 -2.20
N PHE A 105 -3.43 -2.51 -1.46
CA PHE A 105 -4.63 -2.77 -0.68
C PHE A 105 -5.77 -1.81 -1.01
N SER A 106 -6.98 -2.27 -0.75
CA SER A 106 -8.18 -1.46 -0.69
C SER A 106 -9.06 -1.91 0.48
N CYS A 107 -9.37 -1.00 1.39
CA CYS A 107 -10.31 -1.19 2.48
C CYS A 107 -11.72 -0.66 2.16
N SER A 108 -12.02 -0.28 0.91
CA SER A 108 -13.32 0.26 0.52
C SER A 108 -14.36 -0.83 0.31
N GLN A 109 -15.46 -0.81 1.07
CA GLN A 109 -16.58 -1.75 0.92
C GLN A 109 -17.24 -1.70 -0.46
N VAL A 110 -17.29 -0.51 -1.08
CA VAL A 110 -17.97 -0.32 -2.37
C VAL A 110 -17.12 -0.75 -3.57
N VAL A 111 -15.84 -1.00 -3.38
CA VAL A 111 -14.93 -1.51 -4.41
C VAL A 111 -14.88 -3.03 -4.30
N SER A 112 -15.41 -3.76 -5.29
CA SER A 112 -15.33 -5.21 -5.31
C SER A 112 -13.91 -5.72 -5.57
N LYS A 113 -13.66 -7.01 -5.29
CA LYS A 113 -12.37 -7.67 -5.57
C LYS A 113 -12.01 -7.56 -7.06
N GLU A 114 -13.01 -7.78 -7.93
CA GLU A 114 -12.87 -7.70 -9.40
C GLU A 114 -12.52 -6.27 -9.85
N ASN A 115 -13.25 -5.27 -9.36
CA ASN A 115 -13.02 -3.88 -9.71
C ASN A 115 -11.64 -3.39 -9.24
N PHE A 116 -11.21 -3.78 -8.03
CA PHE A 116 -9.88 -3.47 -7.54
C PHE A 116 -8.80 -4.11 -8.41
N ARG A 117 -8.94 -5.41 -8.71
CA ARG A 117 -8.02 -6.13 -9.59
C ARG A 117 -7.96 -5.51 -10.99
N LEU A 118 -9.10 -5.10 -11.55
CA LEU A 118 -9.16 -4.43 -12.86
C LEU A 118 -8.44 -3.07 -12.84
N ALA A 119 -8.57 -2.29 -11.76
CA ALA A 119 -7.84 -1.03 -11.60
C ALA A 119 -6.32 -1.26 -11.56
N VAL A 120 -5.85 -2.28 -10.82
CA VAL A 120 -4.44 -2.66 -10.74
C VAL A 120 -3.93 -3.22 -12.06
N PHE A 121 -4.70 -4.06 -12.75
CA PHE A 121 -4.40 -4.55 -14.09
C PHE A 121 -4.22 -3.39 -15.10
N SER A 122 -5.14 -2.42 -15.07
CA SER A 122 -5.06 -1.25 -15.94
C SER A 122 -3.82 -0.40 -15.66
N ALA A 123 -3.41 -0.32 -14.38
CA ALA A 123 -2.18 0.36 -13.98
C ALA A 123 -0.93 -0.36 -14.51
N ALA A 124 -0.88 -1.70 -14.40
CA ALA A 124 0.22 -2.51 -14.92
C ALA A 124 0.34 -2.37 -16.45
N ALA A 125 -0.78 -2.47 -17.17
CA ALA A 125 -0.82 -2.28 -18.63
C ALA A 125 -0.33 -0.87 -19.03
N GLN A 126 -0.72 0.17 -18.28
CA GLN A 126 -0.26 1.54 -18.53
C GLN A 126 1.24 1.71 -18.32
N SER A 127 1.82 1.05 -17.31
CA SER A 127 3.25 1.13 -17.00
C SER A 127 4.13 0.31 -17.95
N GLY A 128 3.53 -0.56 -18.77
CA GLY A 128 4.27 -1.46 -19.68
C GLY A 128 5.04 -2.58 -18.94
N ARG A 129 4.82 -2.77 -17.63
CA ARG A 129 5.50 -3.78 -16.80
C ARG A 129 4.78 -5.13 -16.86
N ASN A 130 5.54 -6.19 -16.89
CA ASN A 130 5.02 -7.54 -16.65
C ASN A 130 4.80 -7.74 -15.14
N VAL A 131 3.57 -8.06 -14.75
CA VAL A 131 3.18 -8.17 -13.34
C VAL A 131 2.48 -9.50 -13.09
N ARG A 132 2.96 -10.24 -12.09
CA ARG A 132 2.38 -11.52 -11.66
C ARG A 132 1.78 -11.39 -10.27
N ILE A 133 0.59 -11.94 -10.06
CA ILE A 133 -0.02 -12.02 -8.73
C ILE A 133 0.57 -13.21 -8.00
N LEU A 134 1.30 -12.96 -6.91
CA LEU A 134 1.83 -13.99 -6.03
C LEU A 134 0.77 -14.45 -5.03
N HIS A 135 0.08 -13.47 -4.40
CA HIS A 135 -0.97 -13.75 -3.41
C HIS A 135 -2.15 -12.81 -3.56
N GLN A 136 -3.33 -13.32 -3.24
CA GLN A 136 -4.54 -12.55 -3.01
C GLN A 136 -4.84 -12.59 -1.52
N LEU A 137 -4.90 -11.42 -0.88
CA LEU A 137 -5.05 -11.27 0.55
C LEU A 137 -6.46 -10.79 0.90
N THR A 138 -6.94 -11.27 2.03
CA THR A 138 -8.18 -10.85 2.68
C THR A 138 -7.88 -10.43 4.12
N GLN A 139 -8.92 -10.25 4.95
CA GLN A 139 -8.72 -9.96 6.36
C GLN A 139 -7.99 -11.11 7.07
N PRO A 140 -7.00 -10.78 7.91
CA PRO A 140 -6.30 -11.75 8.73
C PRO A 140 -7.16 -12.22 9.93
N ALA A 141 -6.70 -13.25 10.63
CA ALA A 141 -7.44 -13.87 11.73
C ALA A 141 -7.69 -12.95 12.95
N ASP A 142 -6.89 -11.91 13.10
CA ASP A 142 -7.07 -10.86 14.13
C ASP A 142 -8.15 -9.82 13.75
N HIS A 143 -8.65 -9.87 12.52
CA HIS A 143 -9.79 -9.10 12.02
C HIS A 143 -10.85 -10.03 11.40
N PRO A 144 -11.44 -10.94 12.18
CA PRO A 144 -12.35 -11.96 11.64
C PRO A 144 -13.63 -11.32 11.11
N VAL A 145 -14.15 -11.87 10.03
CA VAL A 145 -15.45 -11.50 9.50
C VAL A 145 -16.52 -12.36 10.19
N ASN A 146 -17.55 -11.71 10.73
CA ASN A 146 -18.70 -12.44 11.27
C ASN A 146 -19.51 -13.03 10.10
N ILE A 147 -19.82 -14.33 10.15
CA ILE A 147 -20.53 -15.02 9.09
C ILE A 147 -21.94 -14.46 8.81
N TYR A 148 -22.55 -13.83 9.82
CA TYR A 148 -23.87 -13.17 9.70
C TYR A 148 -23.79 -11.71 9.21
N HIS A 149 -22.57 -11.16 9.09
CA HIS A 149 -22.32 -9.78 8.71
C HIS A 149 -21.26 -9.70 7.58
N PRO A 150 -21.63 -10.14 6.36
CA PRO A 150 -20.69 -10.19 5.23
C PRO A 150 -20.15 -8.83 4.82
N GLU A 151 -20.80 -7.73 5.21
CA GLU A 151 -20.31 -6.36 5.02
C GLU A 151 -18.99 -6.09 5.75
N GLY A 152 -18.65 -6.92 6.74
CA GLY A 152 -17.34 -6.92 7.39
C GLY A 152 -16.21 -7.35 6.46
N GLU A 153 -16.48 -8.05 5.36
CA GLU A 153 -15.48 -8.48 4.38
C GLU A 153 -15.16 -7.34 3.39
N TYR A 154 -14.35 -6.38 3.83
CA TYR A 154 -14.03 -5.19 3.04
C TYR A 154 -12.59 -5.10 2.56
N LEU A 155 -11.66 -5.87 3.12
CA LEU A 155 -10.25 -5.80 2.76
C LEU A 155 -9.96 -6.63 1.51
N LYS A 156 -9.25 -6.05 0.56
CA LYS A 156 -8.68 -6.69 -0.62
C LYS A 156 -7.21 -6.32 -0.71
N GLY A 157 -6.37 -7.32 -0.88
CA GLY A 157 -4.95 -7.11 -1.08
C GLY A 157 -4.41 -7.97 -2.22
N LEU A 158 -3.41 -7.44 -2.92
CA LEU A 158 -2.63 -8.17 -3.91
C LEU A 158 -1.16 -8.05 -3.55
N VAL A 159 -0.44 -9.17 -3.63
CA VAL A 159 1.02 -9.19 -3.60
C VAL A 159 1.48 -9.49 -5.02
N LEU A 160 2.25 -8.58 -5.58
CA LEU A 160 2.60 -8.56 -6.99
C LEU A 160 4.13 -8.63 -7.15
N TYR A 161 4.57 -9.51 -8.05
CA TYR A 161 5.93 -9.52 -8.56
C TYR A 161 5.98 -8.68 -9.83
N VAL A 162 6.93 -7.76 -9.92
CA VAL A 162 7.00 -6.76 -10.99
C VAL A 162 8.33 -6.95 -11.76
N GLU A 163 8.23 -7.38 -13.02
CA GLU A 163 9.39 -7.55 -13.92
C GLU A 163 9.80 -6.26 -14.63
#